data_1ce69364d9ea24a017a2701ddb57b8db
#
_entry.id   1ce69364d9ea24a017a2701ddb57b8db
#
_cell.length_a   1.000
_cell.length_b   1.000
_cell.length_c   1.000
_cell.angle_alpha   90.00
_cell.angle_beta   90.00
_cell.angle_gamma   90.00
#
_symmetry.space_group_name_H-M   'P 1'
#
loop_
_entity.id
_entity.type
_entity.pdbx_description
1 polymer ?
#
loop_
_entity_poly.entity_id
_entity_poly.type
_entity_poly.pdbx_seq_one_letter_code
_entity_poly.pdbx_strand_id
1 'polypeptide(L)'
;MKIGLIGLGIMGKPMAKNLLKAGYDLTVSDLNQASVDEIVAAGAKAATNAEIGETCDVVLTMVPNSPQVKAVMLGEDGVAAHMKPGSVFIDMSSINPVASKEIAAELAKRGIEMLDAPVSGGEPKAIDGTLSFMVGGKQEVFDQYKDILGAMGASVVRCGDVGAGNTTKLANQIIVACNIQALSEALTLAKMAGVDPELVFQAIRGGLAGSTVMNAKAPMMIEGNDKPGFKIDLHIKDLNNALDCAHTVGSPLPMTAAVQEIFQWLHNNGCDQNDHSAIAKYYEKLTGIQIGR
;
A
#
# COMPACT_ATOMS: atom_id res chain seq x y z
N MET A 1 3.28 18.89 18.91
CA MET A 1 2.72 18.65 17.56
C MET A 1 1.55 17.69 17.71
N LYS A 2 0.38 18.07 17.23
CA LYS A 2 -0.84 17.26 17.25
C LYS A 2 -1.01 16.61 15.88
N ILE A 3 -1.21 15.31 15.87
CA ILE A 3 -1.35 14.51 14.64
C ILE A 3 -2.77 13.96 14.56
N GLY A 4 -3.43 14.17 13.41
CA GLY A 4 -4.67 13.50 13.04
C GLY A 4 -4.38 12.31 12.15
N LEU A 5 -4.94 11.13 12.40
CA LEU A 5 -4.86 9.97 11.51
C LEU A 5 -6.26 9.49 11.15
N ILE A 6 -6.54 9.44 9.85
CA ILE A 6 -7.81 8.99 9.30
C ILE A 6 -7.60 7.70 8.50
N GLY A 7 -8.37 6.69 8.88
CA GLY A 7 -8.24 5.34 8.33
C GLY A 7 -7.48 4.40 9.27
N LEU A 8 -8.26 3.53 9.95
CA LEU A 8 -7.80 2.57 10.96
C LEU A 8 -8.05 1.12 10.51
N GLY A 9 -7.80 0.86 9.23
CA GLY A 9 -7.80 -0.49 8.69
C GLY A 9 -6.60 -1.33 9.16
N ILE A 10 -6.36 -2.44 8.45
CA ILE A 10 -5.28 -3.40 8.78
C ILE A 10 -3.89 -2.74 8.88
N MET A 11 -3.65 -1.68 8.09
CA MET A 11 -2.39 -0.91 8.14
C MET A 11 -2.47 0.24 9.14
N GLY A 12 -3.56 1.00 9.14
CA GLY A 12 -3.68 2.22 9.95
C GLY A 12 -3.66 1.99 11.45
N LYS A 13 -4.28 0.91 11.94
CA LYS A 13 -4.26 0.58 13.37
C LYS A 13 -2.85 0.35 13.94
N PRO A 14 -2.01 -0.54 13.37
CA PRO A 14 -0.65 -0.71 13.87
C PRO A 14 0.19 0.55 13.71
N MET A 15 0.00 1.33 12.63
CA MET A 15 0.68 2.62 12.44
C MET A 15 0.28 3.62 13.54
N ALA A 16 -1.00 3.72 13.89
CA ALA A 16 -1.48 4.54 15.00
C ALA A 16 -0.82 4.14 16.34
N LYS A 17 -0.72 2.84 16.62
CA LYS A 17 -0.06 2.34 17.83
C LYS A 17 1.42 2.70 17.89
N ASN A 18 2.13 2.67 16.75
CA ASN A 18 3.52 3.09 16.68
C ASN A 18 3.70 4.60 16.92
N LEU A 19 2.79 5.43 16.39
CA LEU A 19 2.79 6.87 16.69
C LEU A 19 2.58 7.16 18.19
N LEU A 20 1.62 6.47 18.83
CA LEU A 20 1.40 6.58 20.28
C LEU A 20 2.62 6.13 21.07
N LYS A 21 3.24 5.02 20.68
CA LYS A 21 4.48 4.51 21.30
C LYS A 21 5.64 5.50 21.18
N ALA A 22 5.71 6.25 20.09
CA ALA A 22 6.69 7.31 19.88
C ALA A 22 6.35 8.61 20.64
N GLY A 23 5.23 8.67 21.37
CA GLY A 23 4.86 9.80 22.23
C GLY A 23 4.14 10.94 21.53
N TYR A 24 3.59 10.72 20.32
CA TYR A 24 2.80 11.74 19.64
C TYR A 24 1.40 11.91 20.25
N ASP A 25 0.90 13.15 20.32
CA ASP A 25 -0.51 13.47 20.66
C ASP A 25 -1.37 13.15 19.43
N LEU A 26 -2.05 11.99 19.46
CA LEU A 26 -2.75 11.41 18.32
C LEU A 26 -4.26 11.54 18.46
N THR A 27 -4.90 12.05 17.42
CA THR A 27 -6.35 12.08 17.25
C THR A 27 -6.71 11.23 16.04
N VAL A 28 -7.75 10.39 16.15
CA VAL A 28 -8.09 9.41 15.11
C VAL A 28 -9.53 9.48 14.66
N SER A 29 -9.76 9.09 13.41
CA SER A 29 -11.09 8.93 12.81
C SER A 29 -11.11 7.73 11.87
N ASP A 30 -12.21 6.99 11.85
CA ASP A 30 -12.53 5.93 10.90
C ASP A 30 -14.04 5.75 10.82
N LEU A 31 -14.54 5.19 9.73
CA LEU A 31 -15.95 4.83 9.60
C LEU A 31 -16.33 3.64 10.49
N ASN A 32 -15.35 2.80 10.85
CA ASN A 32 -15.52 1.68 11.75
C ASN A 32 -15.27 2.08 13.21
N GLN A 33 -16.34 2.31 13.97
CA GLN A 33 -16.27 2.73 15.36
C GLN A 33 -15.44 1.77 16.24
N ALA A 34 -15.53 0.46 16.02
CA ALA A 34 -14.75 -0.51 16.78
C ALA A 34 -13.22 -0.33 16.59
N SER A 35 -12.79 0.08 15.39
CA SER A 35 -11.38 0.42 15.15
C SER A 35 -10.97 1.71 15.87
N VAL A 36 -11.86 2.70 15.93
CA VAL A 36 -11.63 3.95 16.69
C VAL A 36 -11.50 3.63 18.18
N ASP A 37 -12.44 2.87 18.73
CA ASP A 37 -12.47 2.50 20.16
C ASP A 37 -11.20 1.74 20.57
N GLU A 38 -10.70 0.83 19.71
CA GLU A 38 -9.44 0.11 19.93
C GLU A 38 -8.24 1.07 20.06
N ILE A 39 -8.15 2.07 19.22
CA ILE A 39 -7.01 3.00 19.22
C ILE A 39 -7.16 4.07 20.32
N VAL A 40 -8.39 4.46 20.65
CA VAL A 40 -8.66 5.29 21.83
C VAL A 40 -8.27 4.57 23.12
N ALA A 41 -8.59 3.29 23.26
CA ALA A 41 -8.15 2.48 24.39
C ALA A 41 -6.60 2.36 24.49
N ALA A 42 -5.89 2.52 23.35
CA ALA A 42 -4.43 2.57 23.31
C ALA A 42 -3.85 3.97 23.63
N GLY A 43 -4.68 5.01 23.83
CA GLY A 43 -4.25 6.33 24.26
C GLY A 43 -4.49 7.48 23.27
N ALA A 44 -5.12 7.24 22.13
CA ALA A 44 -5.52 8.29 21.20
C ALA A 44 -6.81 9.00 21.64
N LYS A 45 -7.14 10.10 20.96
CA LYS A 45 -8.43 10.79 21.04
C LYS A 45 -9.26 10.48 19.79
N ALA A 46 -10.57 10.33 19.93
CA ALA A 46 -11.46 10.28 18.78
C ALA A 46 -11.95 11.69 18.45
N ALA A 47 -12.10 12.00 17.15
CA ALA A 47 -12.69 13.23 16.68
C ALA A 47 -13.29 13.05 15.29
N THR A 48 -14.15 13.98 14.88
CA THR A 48 -14.63 14.10 13.50
C THR A 48 -13.54 14.61 12.57
N ASN A 49 -13.73 14.46 11.26
CA ASN A 49 -12.79 14.99 10.27
C ASN A 49 -12.64 16.53 10.39
N ALA A 50 -13.74 17.24 10.66
CA ALA A 50 -13.72 18.69 10.90
C ALA A 50 -12.84 19.06 12.10
N GLU A 51 -13.05 18.42 13.25
CA GLU A 51 -12.28 18.66 14.47
C GLU A 51 -10.78 18.30 14.29
N ILE A 52 -10.47 17.24 13.53
CA ILE A 52 -9.09 16.92 13.16
C ILE A 52 -8.47 18.07 12.36
N GLY A 53 -9.18 18.59 11.36
CA GLY A 53 -8.71 19.73 10.56
C GLY A 53 -8.46 20.99 11.40
N GLU A 54 -9.34 21.29 12.34
CA GLU A 54 -9.25 22.47 13.21
C GLU A 54 -8.12 22.40 14.24
N THR A 55 -7.83 21.20 14.74
CA THR A 55 -7.01 21.03 15.96
C THR A 55 -5.64 20.42 15.72
N CYS A 56 -5.43 19.70 14.59
CA CYS A 56 -4.17 19.02 14.31
C CYS A 56 -3.24 19.87 13.42
N ASP A 57 -1.95 19.78 13.70
CA ASP A 57 -0.90 20.45 12.92
C ASP A 57 -0.57 19.65 11.64
N VAL A 58 -0.69 18.31 11.72
CA VAL A 58 -0.44 17.36 10.64
C VAL A 58 -1.61 16.40 10.54
N VAL A 59 -2.09 16.17 9.33
CA VAL A 59 -3.14 15.18 9.05
C VAL A 59 -2.56 14.05 8.20
N LEU A 60 -2.74 12.82 8.66
CA LEU A 60 -2.33 11.59 7.98
C LEU A 60 -3.56 10.85 7.47
N THR A 61 -3.46 10.25 6.29
CA THR A 61 -4.48 9.31 5.79
C THR A 61 -3.89 7.94 5.47
N MET A 62 -4.65 6.89 5.76
CA MET A 62 -4.35 5.51 5.35
C MET A 62 -5.65 4.82 4.94
N VAL A 63 -6.14 5.17 3.75
CA VAL A 63 -7.45 4.77 3.21
C VAL A 63 -7.30 4.00 1.89
N PRO A 64 -8.37 3.33 1.38
CA PRO A 64 -8.20 2.35 0.30
C PRO A 64 -7.64 2.88 -1.02
N ASN A 65 -8.14 4.03 -1.56
CA ASN A 65 -7.77 4.50 -2.89
C ASN A 65 -8.07 6.00 -3.09
N SER A 66 -7.79 6.53 -4.27
CA SER A 66 -7.95 7.95 -4.65
C SER A 66 -9.32 8.56 -4.33
N PRO A 67 -10.46 7.89 -4.61
CA PRO A 67 -11.77 8.44 -4.26
C PRO A 67 -11.94 8.70 -2.76
N GLN A 68 -11.45 7.78 -1.92
CA GLN A 68 -11.55 7.93 -0.46
C GLN A 68 -10.66 9.04 0.06
N VAL A 69 -9.42 9.17 -0.46
CA VAL A 69 -8.54 10.30 -0.08
C VAL A 69 -9.17 11.63 -0.48
N LYS A 70 -9.70 11.72 -1.72
CA LYS A 70 -10.41 12.93 -2.17
C LYS A 70 -11.63 13.24 -1.31
N ALA A 71 -12.45 12.25 -0.98
CA ALA A 71 -13.63 12.43 -0.14
C ALA A 71 -13.25 12.90 1.27
N VAL A 72 -12.25 12.30 1.90
CA VAL A 72 -11.78 12.68 3.24
C VAL A 72 -11.21 14.10 3.23
N MET A 73 -10.41 14.46 2.24
CA MET A 73 -9.72 15.75 2.24
C MET A 73 -10.53 16.87 1.62
N LEU A 74 -11.21 16.63 0.49
CA LEU A 74 -11.81 17.66 -0.35
C LEU A 74 -13.35 17.55 -0.47
N GLY A 75 -13.98 16.59 0.20
CA GLY A 75 -15.43 16.41 0.24
C GLY A 75 -16.14 17.61 0.89
N GLU A 76 -17.47 17.60 0.90
CA GLU A 76 -18.31 18.68 1.47
C GLU A 76 -17.94 18.98 2.93
N ASP A 77 -17.72 17.92 3.74
CA ASP A 77 -17.23 18.00 5.12
C ASP A 77 -15.74 17.59 5.22
N GLY A 78 -14.97 17.88 4.17
CA GLY A 78 -13.58 17.45 4.06
C GLY A 78 -12.64 18.19 5.01
N VAL A 79 -11.65 17.47 5.50
CA VAL A 79 -10.66 17.96 6.47
C VAL A 79 -10.02 19.27 6.04
N ALA A 80 -9.71 19.42 4.74
CA ALA A 80 -9.02 20.60 4.21
C ALA A 80 -9.82 21.92 4.37
N ALA A 81 -11.15 21.85 4.50
CA ALA A 81 -11.96 23.03 4.76
C ALA A 81 -11.72 23.64 6.14
N HIS A 82 -11.24 22.82 7.07
CA HIS A 82 -11.02 23.16 8.48
C HIS A 82 -9.54 23.30 8.85
N MET A 83 -8.62 22.87 7.95
CA MET A 83 -7.17 23.01 8.19
C MET A 83 -6.71 24.46 8.10
N LYS A 84 -5.75 24.81 8.94
CA LYS A 84 -5.13 26.14 8.95
C LYS A 84 -4.07 26.25 7.85
N PRO A 85 -3.88 27.44 7.24
CA PRO A 85 -2.70 27.69 6.41
C PRO A 85 -1.42 27.36 7.18
N GLY A 86 -0.47 26.68 6.51
CA GLY A 86 0.76 26.19 7.13
C GLY A 86 0.67 24.78 7.73
N SER A 87 -0.53 24.17 7.81
CA SER A 87 -0.67 22.76 8.16
C SER A 87 -0.16 21.86 7.03
N VAL A 88 0.11 20.59 7.36
CA VAL A 88 0.61 19.60 6.39
C VAL A 88 -0.32 18.40 6.33
N PHE A 89 -0.59 17.95 5.11
CA PHE A 89 -1.26 16.69 4.83
C PHE A 89 -0.24 15.65 4.34
N ILE A 90 -0.25 14.45 4.91
CA ILE A 90 0.59 13.32 4.50
C ILE A 90 -0.31 12.14 4.15
N ASP A 91 -0.40 11.82 2.87
CA ASP A 91 -1.17 10.67 2.41
C ASP A 91 -0.28 9.42 2.35
N MET A 92 -0.53 8.47 3.23
CA MET A 92 0.17 7.18 3.27
C MET A 92 -0.55 6.10 2.45
N SER A 93 -1.64 6.46 1.80
CA SER A 93 -2.44 5.57 0.96
C SER A 93 -1.74 5.30 -0.37
N SER A 94 -1.94 4.09 -0.92
CA SER A 94 -1.49 3.77 -2.29
C SER A 94 -2.58 4.16 -3.29
N ILE A 95 -2.38 5.30 -3.95
CA ILE A 95 -3.33 5.90 -4.90
C ILE A 95 -2.68 6.22 -6.25
N ASN A 96 -3.49 6.67 -7.21
CA ASN A 96 -2.98 7.14 -8.48
C ASN A 96 -2.15 8.44 -8.29
N PRO A 97 -0.90 8.51 -8.80
CA PRO A 97 -0.06 9.71 -8.68
C PRO A 97 -0.68 10.99 -9.26
N VAL A 98 -1.54 10.86 -10.27
CA VAL A 98 -2.28 12.00 -10.85
C VAL A 98 -3.23 12.57 -9.80
N ALA A 99 -3.95 11.69 -9.08
CA ALA A 99 -4.83 12.12 -7.99
C ALA A 99 -4.06 12.79 -6.85
N SER A 100 -2.85 12.31 -6.51
CA SER A 100 -2.00 12.98 -5.52
C SER A 100 -1.67 14.42 -5.94
N LYS A 101 -1.32 14.64 -7.20
CA LYS A 101 -1.03 15.97 -7.74
C LYS A 101 -2.26 16.90 -7.75
N GLU A 102 -3.43 16.36 -8.10
CA GLU A 102 -4.69 17.10 -8.08
C GLU A 102 -5.05 17.55 -6.65
N ILE A 103 -4.96 16.63 -5.69
CA ILE A 103 -5.22 16.93 -4.26
C ILE A 103 -4.25 18.01 -3.77
N ALA A 104 -2.95 17.86 -4.06
CA ALA A 104 -1.94 18.84 -3.65
C ALA A 104 -2.20 20.23 -4.24
N ALA A 105 -2.63 20.30 -5.51
CA ALA A 105 -2.97 21.57 -6.14
C ALA A 105 -4.16 22.27 -5.46
N GLU A 106 -5.18 21.52 -5.03
CA GLU A 106 -6.32 22.08 -4.28
C GLU A 106 -5.92 22.52 -2.87
N LEU A 107 -5.07 21.73 -2.19
CA LEU A 107 -4.56 22.07 -0.85
C LEU A 107 -3.67 23.32 -0.87
N ALA A 108 -2.84 23.47 -1.90
CA ALA A 108 -1.96 24.63 -2.06
C ALA A 108 -2.74 25.96 -2.15
N LYS A 109 -3.95 25.97 -2.72
CA LYS A 109 -4.84 27.15 -2.76
C LYS A 109 -5.25 27.61 -1.35
N ARG A 110 -5.14 26.73 -0.37
CA ARG A 110 -5.46 26.96 1.05
C ARG A 110 -4.20 27.17 1.90
N GLY A 111 -3.02 27.18 1.29
CA GLY A 111 -1.75 27.27 2.01
C GLY A 111 -1.38 26.01 2.79
N ILE A 112 -1.88 24.85 2.38
CA ILE A 112 -1.61 23.52 2.97
C ILE A 112 -0.61 22.80 2.08
N GLU A 113 0.50 22.31 2.67
CA GLU A 113 1.49 21.50 1.98
C GLU A 113 1.09 20.02 2.00
N MET A 114 1.55 19.26 1.00
CA MET A 114 1.26 17.83 0.92
C MET A 114 2.54 17.00 0.69
N LEU A 115 2.59 15.85 1.37
CA LEU A 115 3.46 14.72 1.03
C LEU A 115 2.59 13.52 0.65
N ASP A 116 2.92 12.83 -0.46
CA ASP A 116 2.43 11.48 -0.74
C ASP A 116 3.48 10.47 -0.28
N ALA A 117 3.10 9.61 0.65
CA ALA A 117 4.02 8.75 1.39
C ALA A 117 3.54 7.29 1.49
N PRO A 118 3.18 6.65 0.36
CA PRO A 118 2.76 5.25 0.38
C PRO A 118 3.84 4.33 0.95
N VAL A 119 3.39 3.17 1.42
CA VAL A 119 4.22 2.22 2.18
C VAL A 119 4.39 0.88 1.49
N SER A 120 5.48 0.21 1.82
CA SER A 120 5.73 -1.19 1.49
C SER A 120 6.17 -1.97 2.72
N GLY A 121 5.71 -3.24 2.84
CA GLY A 121 6.06 -4.14 3.94
C GLY A 121 4.90 -4.96 4.47
N GLY A 122 3.64 -4.56 4.19
CA GLY A 122 2.44 -5.23 4.65
C GLY A 122 2.21 -5.10 6.16
N GLU A 123 1.19 -5.79 6.64
CA GLU A 123 0.77 -5.74 8.04
C GLU A 123 1.88 -6.09 9.05
N PRO A 124 2.70 -7.15 8.83
CA PRO A 124 3.77 -7.48 9.79
C PRO A 124 4.73 -6.31 10.01
N LYS A 125 5.18 -5.65 8.94
CA LYS A 125 6.07 -4.49 9.08
C LYS A 125 5.38 -3.25 9.62
N ALA A 126 4.07 -3.11 9.41
CA ALA A 126 3.31 -2.04 10.05
C ALA A 126 3.23 -2.25 11.57
N ILE A 127 3.06 -3.50 12.03
CA ILE A 127 3.07 -3.86 13.46
C ILE A 127 4.44 -3.58 14.08
N ASP A 128 5.51 -4.01 13.40
CA ASP A 128 6.89 -3.88 13.91
C ASP A 128 7.43 -2.44 13.80
N GLY A 129 6.74 -1.53 13.11
CA GLY A 129 7.24 -0.18 12.84
C GLY A 129 8.43 -0.15 11.86
N THR A 130 8.50 -1.12 10.95
CA THR A 130 9.62 -1.29 10.00
C THR A 130 9.21 -1.12 8.54
N LEU A 131 8.15 -0.37 8.27
CA LEU A 131 7.70 -0.06 6.92
C LEU A 131 8.77 0.69 6.11
N SER A 132 8.68 0.56 4.78
CA SER A 132 9.44 1.42 3.86
C SER A 132 8.48 2.47 3.28
N PHE A 133 8.77 3.74 3.54
CA PHE A 133 8.05 4.89 3.01
C PHE A 133 8.72 5.43 1.75
N MET A 134 7.94 5.66 0.72
CA MET A 134 8.34 6.29 -0.54
C MET A 134 7.68 7.66 -0.59
N VAL A 135 8.45 8.74 -0.41
CA VAL A 135 7.87 10.06 -0.17
C VAL A 135 8.04 10.98 -1.37
N GLY A 136 6.93 11.56 -1.82
CA GLY A 136 6.90 12.66 -2.78
C GLY A 136 6.47 13.95 -2.09
N GLY A 137 7.09 15.07 -2.45
CA GLY A 137 6.80 16.39 -1.93
C GLY A 137 8.02 17.28 -1.83
N LYS A 138 7.88 18.52 -1.38
CA LYS A 138 8.98 19.47 -1.22
C LYS A 138 10.02 18.97 -0.22
N GLN A 139 11.31 19.24 -0.47
CA GLN A 139 12.40 18.80 0.39
C GLN A 139 12.27 19.37 1.82
N GLU A 140 11.92 20.63 1.95
CA GLU A 140 11.81 21.32 3.22
C GLU A 140 10.69 20.71 4.09
N VAL A 141 9.55 20.36 3.45
CA VAL A 141 8.42 19.72 4.13
C VAL A 141 8.80 18.29 4.53
N PHE A 142 9.47 17.56 3.65
CA PHE A 142 9.98 16.23 3.97
C PHE A 142 10.93 16.25 5.17
N ASP A 143 11.92 17.15 5.17
CA ASP A 143 12.90 17.23 6.26
C ASP A 143 12.26 17.58 7.61
N GLN A 144 11.20 18.38 7.60
CA GLN A 144 10.46 18.75 8.81
C GLN A 144 9.62 17.62 9.39
N TYR A 145 9.07 16.73 8.55
CA TYR A 145 8.07 15.73 8.98
C TYR A 145 8.53 14.27 8.85
N LYS A 146 9.73 13.99 8.33
CA LYS A 146 10.25 12.63 8.15
C LYS A 146 10.30 11.80 9.44
N ASP A 147 10.48 12.43 10.60
CA ASP A 147 10.55 11.74 11.89
C ASP A 147 9.21 11.12 12.30
N ILE A 148 8.08 11.71 11.87
CA ILE A 148 6.74 11.11 12.04
C ILE A 148 6.66 9.79 11.27
N LEU A 149 7.14 9.77 10.02
CA LEU A 149 7.19 8.56 9.20
C LEU A 149 8.19 7.55 9.76
N GLY A 150 9.31 8.03 10.29
CA GLY A 150 10.32 7.21 10.97
C GLY A 150 9.82 6.49 12.23
N ALA A 151 8.78 7.02 12.90
CA ALA A 151 8.14 6.32 14.01
C ALA A 151 7.38 5.05 13.58
N MET A 152 7.05 4.92 12.28
CA MET A 152 6.30 3.81 11.71
C MET A 152 7.12 2.99 10.69
N GLY A 153 8.32 3.43 10.35
CA GLY A 153 9.13 2.82 9.29
C GLY A 153 10.62 2.80 9.56
N ALA A 154 11.30 1.77 9.06
CA ALA A 154 12.76 1.65 9.10
C ALA A 154 13.46 2.37 7.93
N SER A 155 12.73 2.69 6.86
CA SER A 155 13.24 3.39 5.69
C SER A 155 12.26 4.47 5.26
N VAL A 156 12.73 5.70 5.15
CA VAL A 156 11.93 6.86 4.71
C VAL A 156 12.74 7.59 3.64
N VAL A 157 12.33 7.45 2.37
CA VAL A 157 13.09 7.95 1.22
C VAL A 157 12.24 8.95 0.45
N ARG A 158 12.75 10.18 0.28
CA ARG A 158 12.16 11.15 -0.65
C ARG A 158 12.53 10.78 -2.08
N CYS A 159 11.52 10.55 -2.92
CA CYS A 159 11.67 10.10 -4.30
C CYS A 159 11.55 11.24 -5.33
N GLY A 160 11.11 12.43 -4.91
CA GLY A 160 10.89 13.58 -5.79
C GLY A 160 9.76 14.46 -5.28
N ASP A 161 9.16 15.25 -6.17
CA ASP A 161 8.01 16.12 -5.86
C ASP A 161 6.72 15.31 -5.70
N VAL A 162 5.61 15.97 -5.34
CA VAL A 162 4.30 15.32 -5.12
C VAL A 162 3.92 14.40 -6.29
N GLY A 163 3.50 13.20 -5.96
CA GLY A 163 3.22 12.09 -6.87
C GLY A 163 4.40 11.14 -7.09
N ALA A 164 5.63 11.53 -6.73
CA ALA A 164 6.80 10.65 -6.87
C ALA A 164 6.76 9.47 -5.89
N GLY A 165 6.22 9.66 -4.70
CA GLY A 165 6.02 8.57 -3.74
C GLY A 165 5.09 7.49 -4.30
N ASN A 166 3.89 7.88 -4.74
CA ASN A 166 2.94 6.97 -5.35
C ASN A 166 3.45 6.36 -6.66
N THR A 167 4.16 7.12 -7.52
CA THR A 167 4.81 6.56 -8.72
C THR A 167 5.81 5.48 -8.36
N THR A 168 6.65 5.71 -7.34
CA THR A 168 7.62 4.73 -6.84
C THR A 168 6.91 3.49 -6.27
N LYS A 169 5.80 3.69 -5.55
CA LYS A 169 4.97 2.58 -5.08
C LYS A 169 4.38 1.76 -6.22
N LEU A 170 3.88 2.39 -7.29
CA LEU A 170 3.39 1.67 -8.46
C LEU A 170 4.50 0.87 -9.16
N ALA A 171 5.70 1.42 -9.29
CA ALA A 171 6.86 0.69 -9.81
C ALA A 171 7.18 -0.54 -8.94
N ASN A 172 7.14 -0.41 -7.60
CA ASN A 172 7.28 -1.55 -6.69
C ASN A 172 6.19 -2.61 -6.95
N GLN A 173 4.93 -2.22 -7.09
CA GLN A 173 3.80 -3.15 -7.28
C GLN A 173 3.88 -3.89 -8.63
N ILE A 174 4.31 -3.22 -9.69
CA ILE A 174 4.62 -3.84 -10.99
C ILE A 174 5.65 -4.97 -10.81
N ILE A 175 6.78 -4.68 -10.16
CA ILE A 175 7.85 -5.65 -9.95
C ILE A 175 7.34 -6.82 -9.09
N VAL A 176 6.60 -6.55 -8.02
CA VAL A 176 6.03 -7.60 -7.16
C VAL A 176 5.09 -8.50 -7.95
N ALA A 177 4.15 -7.93 -8.71
CA ALA A 177 3.18 -8.70 -9.51
C ALA A 177 3.87 -9.58 -10.56
N CYS A 178 4.81 -9.00 -11.34
CA CYS A 178 5.53 -9.73 -12.38
C CYS A 178 6.42 -10.83 -11.80
N ASN A 179 7.04 -10.62 -10.62
CA ASN A 179 7.81 -11.66 -9.94
C ASN A 179 6.92 -12.85 -9.50
N ILE A 180 5.76 -12.57 -8.91
CA ILE A 180 4.82 -13.61 -8.47
C ILE A 180 4.31 -14.40 -9.69
N GLN A 181 3.99 -13.70 -10.78
CA GLN A 181 3.56 -14.30 -12.03
C GLN A 181 4.64 -15.22 -12.62
N ALA A 182 5.86 -14.71 -12.79
CA ALA A 182 6.97 -15.50 -13.32
C ALA A 182 7.30 -16.72 -12.45
N LEU A 183 7.22 -16.58 -11.14
CA LEU A 183 7.39 -17.66 -10.18
C LEU A 183 6.33 -18.76 -10.38
N SER A 184 5.05 -18.35 -10.56
CA SER A 184 3.95 -19.30 -10.77
C SER A 184 4.14 -20.12 -12.06
N GLU A 185 4.56 -19.49 -13.16
CA GLU A 185 4.88 -20.17 -14.40
C GLU A 185 6.04 -21.17 -14.23
N ALA A 186 7.12 -20.73 -13.56
CA ALA A 186 8.31 -21.54 -13.36
C ALA A 186 8.00 -22.79 -12.51
N LEU A 187 7.25 -22.65 -11.42
CA LEU A 187 6.88 -23.79 -10.57
C LEU A 187 5.89 -24.72 -11.27
N THR A 188 4.97 -24.18 -12.07
CA THR A 188 4.08 -25.00 -12.92
C THR A 188 4.86 -25.80 -13.96
N LEU A 189 5.81 -25.17 -14.66
CA LEU A 189 6.69 -25.86 -15.63
C LEU A 189 7.46 -26.99 -14.94
N ALA A 190 8.05 -26.72 -13.78
CA ALA A 190 8.81 -27.72 -13.03
C ALA A 190 7.94 -28.93 -12.68
N LYS A 191 6.74 -28.69 -12.13
CA LYS A 191 5.79 -29.76 -11.77
C LYS A 191 5.38 -30.61 -12.97
N MET A 192 5.07 -29.96 -14.10
CA MET A 192 4.71 -30.67 -15.35
C MET A 192 5.85 -31.47 -15.92
N ALA A 193 7.09 -31.00 -15.75
CA ALA A 193 8.31 -31.74 -16.15
C ALA A 193 8.72 -32.82 -15.16
N GLY A 194 7.97 -33.09 -14.11
CA GLY A 194 8.25 -34.10 -13.11
C GLY A 194 9.34 -33.72 -12.10
N VAL A 195 9.66 -32.41 -11.99
CA VAL A 195 10.62 -31.88 -11.02
C VAL A 195 9.88 -31.35 -9.81
N ASP A 196 10.37 -31.66 -8.61
CA ASP A 196 9.78 -31.17 -7.36
C ASP A 196 9.93 -29.62 -7.26
N PRO A 197 8.82 -28.85 -7.19
CA PRO A 197 8.86 -27.39 -7.06
C PRO A 197 9.66 -26.87 -5.86
N GLU A 198 9.69 -27.61 -4.74
CA GLU A 198 10.50 -27.28 -3.57
C GLU A 198 12.00 -27.33 -3.89
N LEU A 199 12.46 -28.36 -4.59
CA LEU A 199 13.86 -28.46 -5.01
C LEU A 199 14.25 -27.38 -6.00
N VAL A 200 13.34 -27.01 -6.93
CA VAL A 200 13.56 -25.88 -7.84
C VAL A 200 13.72 -24.59 -7.04
N PHE A 201 12.79 -24.29 -6.12
CA PHE A 201 12.88 -23.11 -5.27
C PHE A 201 14.21 -23.04 -4.51
N GLN A 202 14.61 -24.14 -3.86
CA GLN A 202 15.89 -24.19 -3.11
C GLN A 202 17.11 -23.94 -4.03
N ALA A 203 17.10 -24.49 -5.24
CA ALA A 203 18.21 -24.37 -6.18
C ALA A 203 18.38 -22.93 -6.72
N ILE A 204 17.29 -22.21 -7.00
CA ILE A 204 17.36 -20.91 -7.71
C ILE A 204 17.26 -19.69 -6.79
N ARG A 205 16.81 -19.85 -5.54
CA ARG A 205 16.55 -18.71 -4.63
C ARG A 205 17.78 -17.86 -4.31
N GLY A 206 18.97 -18.44 -4.38
CA GLY A 206 20.25 -17.77 -4.14
C GLY A 206 20.91 -17.17 -5.39
N GLY A 207 20.36 -17.45 -6.59
CA GLY A 207 20.87 -16.97 -7.87
C GLY A 207 20.19 -15.68 -8.34
N LEU A 208 20.43 -15.30 -9.61
CA LEU A 208 19.87 -14.10 -10.23
C LEU A 208 18.33 -14.08 -10.29
N ALA A 209 17.70 -15.25 -10.32
CA ALA A 209 16.24 -15.36 -10.27
C ALA A 209 15.66 -15.07 -8.87
N GLY A 210 16.49 -15.13 -7.83
CA GLY A 210 16.08 -14.93 -6.45
C GLY A 210 15.56 -13.52 -6.18
N SER A 211 14.54 -13.43 -5.34
CA SER A 211 13.98 -12.14 -4.89
C SER A 211 13.34 -12.31 -3.51
N THR A 212 13.14 -11.19 -2.80
CA THR A 212 12.35 -11.19 -1.56
C THR A 212 10.94 -11.71 -1.80
N VAL A 213 10.35 -11.39 -2.96
CA VAL A 213 9.04 -11.89 -3.38
C VAL A 213 9.05 -13.40 -3.52
N MET A 214 10.02 -13.97 -4.23
CA MET A 214 10.19 -15.43 -4.37
C MET A 214 10.30 -16.10 -3.00
N ASN A 215 11.15 -15.58 -2.10
CA ASN A 215 11.35 -16.17 -0.78
C ASN A 215 10.08 -16.12 0.09
N ALA A 216 9.24 -15.11 -0.08
CA ALA A 216 7.99 -14.99 0.64
C ALA A 216 6.85 -15.82 0.05
N LYS A 217 6.81 -16.00 -1.30
CA LYS A 217 5.62 -16.52 -1.99
C LYS A 217 5.78 -17.96 -2.51
N ALA A 218 7.00 -18.42 -2.81
CA ALA A 218 7.22 -19.81 -3.22
C ALA A 218 6.74 -20.82 -2.17
N PRO A 219 7.06 -20.68 -0.87
CA PRO A 219 6.54 -21.57 0.15
C PRO A 219 5.00 -21.59 0.20
N MET A 220 4.35 -20.43 0.08
CA MET A 220 2.89 -20.34 0.08
C MET A 220 2.27 -21.11 -1.09
N MET A 221 2.83 -20.98 -2.31
CA MET A 221 2.37 -21.70 -3.49
C MET A 221 2.57 -23.22 -3.34
N ILE A 222 3.71 -23.64 -2.82
CA ILE A 222 4.08 -25.06 -2.64
C ILE A 222 3.26 -25.71 -1.53
N GLU A 223 2.94 -24.97 -0.47
CA GLU A 223 2.12 -25.46 0.65
C GLU A 223 0.61 -25.33 0.38
N GLY A 224 0.20 -24.62 -0.67
CA GLY A 224 -1.21 -24.30 -0.93
C GLY A 224 -1.79 -23.33 0.09
N ASN A 225 -0.98 -22.45 0.65
CA ASN A 225 -1.37 -21.49 1.69
C ASN A 225 -1.83 -20.18 1.07
N ASP A 226 -3.14 -19.94 1.08
CA ASP A 226 -3.77 -18.73 0.50
C ASP A 226 -4.06 -17.65 1.55
N LYS A 227 -3.59 -17.79 2.78
CA LYS A 227 -3.82 -16.80 3.83
C LYS A 227 -3.29 -15.43 3.39
N PRO A 228 -4.13 -14.37 3.35
CA PRO A 228 -3.72 -13.11 2.78
C PRO A 228 -2.72 -12.36 3.67
N GLY A 229 -1.49 -12.17 3.17
CA GLY A 229 -0.61 -11.08 3.59
C GLY A 229 -0.86 -9.83 2.76
N PHE A 230 -1.24 -10.02 1.48
CA PHE A 230 -1.68 -8.96 0.58
C PHE A 230 -2.73 -9.52 -0.40
N LYS A 231 -3.96 -9.03 -0.31
CA LYS A 231 -5.09 -9.57 -1.07
C LYS A 231 -4.99 -9.31 -2.56
N ILE A 232 -5.54 -10.21 -3.37
CA ILE A 232 -5.66 -10.08 -4.82
C ILE A 232 -6.34 -8.76 -5.19
N ASP A 233 -7.47 -8.41 -4.57
CA ASP A 233 -8.20 -7.16 -4.86
C ASP A 233 -7.38 -5.89 -4.63
N LEU A 234 -6.52 -5.91 -3.60
CA LEU A 234 -5.62 -4.78 -3.36
C LEU A 234 -4.52 -4.69 -4.43
N HIS A 235 -4.07 -5.84 -4.95
CA HIS A 235 -3.09 -5.84 -6.04
C HIS A 235 -3.72 -5.42 -7.36
N ILE A 236 -4.94 -5.86 -7.65
CA ILE A 236 -5.75 -5.39 -8.79
C ILE A 236 -5.87 -3.86 -8.77
N LYS A 237 -6.24 -3.31 -7.62
CA LYS A 237 -6.33 -1.85 -7.44
C LYS A 237 -4.99 -1.15 -7.74
N ASP A 238 -3.89 -1.67 -7.23
CA ASP A 238 -2.56 -1.08 -7.44
C ASP A 238 -2.12 -1.16 -8.91
N LEU A 239 -2.38 -2.29 -9.59
CA LEU A 239 -2.07 -2.44 -11.00
C LEU A 239 -2.97 -1.58 -11.90
N ASN A 240 -4.24 -1.41 -11.56
CA ASN A 240 -5.11 -0.46 -12.24
C ASN A 240 -4.57 0.97 -12.13
N ASN A 241 -4.18 1.41 -10.94
CA ASN A 241 -3.54 2.70 -10.75
C ASN A 241 -2.25 2.84 -11.58
N ALA A 242 -1.47 1.74 -11.70
CA ALA A 242 -0.25 1.73 -12.51
C ALA A 242 -0.56 1.88 -14.02
N LEU A 243 -1.54 1.14 -14.53
CA LEU A 243 -1.96 1.20 -15.94
C LEU A 243 -2.56 2.57 -16.29
N ASP A 244 -3.42 3.12 -15.42
CA ASP A 244 -4.00 4.46 -15.61
C ASP A 244 -2.92 5.55 -15.62
N CYS A 245 -1.98 5.48 -14.68
CA CYS A 245 -0.84 6.39 -14.65
C CYS A 245 0.01 6.25 -15.92
N ALA A 246 0.30 5.02 -16.35
CA ALA A 246 1.07 4.72 -17.53
C ALA A 246 0.42 5.28 -18.81
N HIS A 247 -0.90 5.12 -18.98
CA HIS A 247 -1.64 5.71 -20.10
C HIS A 247 -1.57 7.25 -20.10
N THR A 248 -1.61 7.87 -18.92
CA THR A 248 -1.51 9.34 -18.79
C THR A 248 -0.15 9.86 -19.23
N VAL A 249 0.94 9.12 -18.95
CA VAL A 249 2.32 9.54 -19.29
C VAL A 249 2.86 8.90 -20.57
N GLY A 250 2.08 8.04 -21.24
CA GLY A 250 2.46 7.36 -22.48
C GLY A 250 3.47 6.22 -22.28
N SER A 251 3.54 5.59 -21.10
CA SER A 251 4.45 4.46 -20.82
C SER A 251 3.81 3.13 -21.18
N PRO A 252 4.43 2.25 -21.99
CA PRO A 252 3.88 0.92 -22.27
C PRO A 252 4.14 -0.04 -21.09
N LEU A 253 3.10 -0.75 -20.63
CA LEU A 253 3.18 -1.76 -19.55
C LEU A 253 2.56 -3.10 -19.97
N PRO A 254 3.04 -3.78 -21.03
CA PRO A 254 2.40 -4.99 -21.55
C PRO A 254 2.42 -6.17 -20.54
N MET A 255 3.48 -6.36 -19.78
CA MET A 255 3.55 -7.42 -18.76
C MET A 255 2.59 -7.15 -17.60
N THR A 256 2.52 -5.90 -17.14
CA THR A 256 1.59 -5.50 -16.08
C THR A 256 0.14 -5.73 -16.50
N ALA A 257 -0.21 -5.38 -17.74
CA ALA A 257 -1.55 -5.60 -18.28
C ALA A 257 -1.89 -7.11 -18.31
N ALA A 258 -0.95 -7.96 -18.77
CA ALA A 258 -1.17 -9.41 -18.78
C ALA A 258 -1.39 -9.98 -17.37
N VAL A 259 -0.59 -9.58 -16.40
CA VAL A 259 -0.74 -10.02 -15.00
C VAL A 259 -2.05 -9.50 -14.40
N GLN A 260 -2.44 -8.28 -14.73
CA GLN A 260 -3.72 -7.70 -14.27
C GLN A 260 -4.92 -8.53 -14.74
N GLU A 261 -4.93 -9.01 -15.99
CA GLU A 261 -6.00 -9.87 -16.51
C GLU A 261 -6.06 -11.22 -15.78
N ILE A 262 -4.91 -11.78 -15.38
CA ILE A 262 -4.87 -13.02 -14.60
C ILE A 262 -5.44 -12.78 -13.18
N PHE A 263 -5.07 -11.68 -12.53
CA PHE A 263 -5.66 -11.33 -11.23
C PHE A 263 -7.17 -11.06 -11.35
N GLN A 264 -7.62 -10.42 -12.42
CA GLN A 264 -9.04 -10.21 -12.66
C GLN A 264 -9.80 -11.53 -12.86
N TRP A 265 -9.19 -12.50 -13.53
CA TRP A 265 -9.73 -13.86 -13.62
C TRP A 265 -9.88 -14.50 -12.24
N LEU A 266 -8.86 -14.38 -11.38
CA LEU A 266 -8.89 -14.91 -10.01
C LEU A 266 -10.00 -14.26 -9.17
N HIS A 267 -10.16 -12.95 -9.26
CA HIS A 267 -11.25 -12.22 -8.61
C HIS A 267 -12.62 -12.81 -9.02
N ASN A 268 -12.86 -12.97 -10.32
CA ASN A 268 -14.10 -13.51 -10.85
C ASN A 268 -14.35 -14.98 -10.51
N ASN A 269 -13.30 -15.70 -10.06
CA ASN A 269 -13.37 -17.10 -9.62
C ASN A 269 -13.33 -17.26 -8.08
N GLY A 270 -13.63 -16.21 -7.32
CA GLY A 270 -13.79 -16.25 -5.86
C GLY A 270 -12.48 -16.28 -5.07
N CYS A 271 -11.38 -15.83 -5.67
CA CYS A 271 -10.07 -15.73 -5.02
C CYS A 271 -9.71 -14.30 -4.59
N ASP A 272 -10.64 -13.35 -4.67
CA ASP A 272 -10.48 -11.92 -4.39
C ASP A 272 -9.86 -11.63 -3.03
N GLN A 273 -10.24 -12.39 -2.00
CA GLN A 273 -9.75 -12.25 -0.63
C GLN A 273 -8.51 -13.08 -0.31
N ASN A 274 -8.05 -13.92 -1.22
CA ASN A 274 -6.84 -14.73 -1.06
C ASN A 274 -5.57 -13.87 -1.17
N ASP A 275 -4.45 -14.39 -0.69
CA ASP A 275 -3.13 -13.79 -0.94
C ASP A 275 -2.84 -13.77 -2.44
N HIS A 276 -2.13 -12.75 -2.90
CA HIS A 276 -1.76 -12.62 -4.31
C HIS A 276 -0.85 -13.75 -4.84
N SER A 277 -0.26 -14.57 -3.96
CA SER A 277 0.41 -15.83 -4.36
C SER A 277 -0.55 -16.87 -4.94
N ALA A 278 -1.86 -16.75 -4.66
CA ALA A 278 -2.89 -17.60 -5.25
C ALA A 278 -3.01 -17.44 -6.78
N ILE A 279 -2.23 -16.56 -7.43
CA ILE A 279 -2.08 -16.52 -8.88
C ILE A 279 -1.64 -17.89 -9.46
N ALA A 280 -0.98 -18.72 -8.68
CA ALA A 280 -0.68 -20.10 -8.99
C ALA A 280 -1.91 -20.93 -9.38
N LYS A 281 -3.09 -20.68 -8.77
CA LYS A 281 -4.35 -21.36 -9.08
C LYS A 281 -4.84 -21.14 -10.51
N TYR A 282 -4.47 -20.04 -11.13
CA TYR A 282 -4.76 -19.82 -12.55
C TYR A 282 -4.08 -20.90 -13.40
N TYR A 283 -2.81 -21.17 -13.15
CA TYR A 283 -2.04 -22.19 -13.88
C TYR A 283 -2.47 -23.60 -13.51
N GLU A 284 -2.76 -23.88 -12.26
CA GLU A 284 -3.32 -25.15 -11.80
C GLU A 284 -4.65 -25.46 -12.52
N LYS A 285 -5.51 -24.43 -12.71
CA LYS A 285 -6.75 -24.61 -13.45
C LYS A 285 -6.55 -24.88 -14.93
N LEU A 286 -5.58 -24.21 -15.57
CA LEU A 286 -5.30 -24.40 -16.99
C LEU A 286 -4.66 -25.76 -17.29
N THR A 287 -3.81 -26.25 -16.40
CA THR A 287 -3.01 -27.47 -16.63
C THR A 287 -3.61 -28.72 -16.00
N GLY A 288 -4.54 -28.56 -15.05
CA GLY A 288 -5.10 -29.67 -14.27
C GLY A 288 -4.15 -30.26 -13.23
N ILE A 289 -2.98 -29.67 -13.02
CA ILE A 289 -2.03 -30.06 -11.97
C ILE A 289 -2.14 -29.15 -10.74
N GLN A 290 -1.64 -29.60 -9.60
CA GLN A 290 -1.43 -28.78 -8.42
C GLN A 290 0.07 -28.59 -8.21
N ILE A 291 0.51 -27.33 -8.04
CA ILE A 291 1.91 -26.99 -7.72
C ILE A 291 2.24 -27.53 -6.33
N GLY A 292 1.33 -27.32 -5.41
CA GLY A 292 1.42 -27.78 -4.04
C GLY A 292 1.22 -29.29 -3.86
N ARG A 293 1.37 -29.74 -2.62
CA ARG A 293 1.13 -31.12 -2.18
C ARG A 293 -0.31 -31.32 -1.77
#